data_cd7e47f0c9d67b448a77a29c5ae435c9
#
_entry.id   cd7e47f0c9d67b448a77a29c5ae435c9
#
_cell.length_a   1.000
_cell.length_b   1.000
_cell.length_c   1.000
_cell.angle_alpha   90.00
_cell.angle_beta   90.00
_cell.angle_gamma   90.00
#
_symmetry.space_group_name_H-M   'P 1'
#
loop_
_entity.id
_entity.type
_entity.pdbx_description
1 polymer ?
#
loop_
_entity_poly.entity_id
_entity_poly.type
_entity_poly.pdbx_seq_one_letter_code
_entity_poly.pdbx_strand_id
1 'polypeptide(L)'
;MIAPLVIALALLAFAALANADKTTAETDTTAPATTASADSELRQRLTQREDQRRTSDPWHTDIFGRTLTVSGEVALDHERMSPRLSEPIDDGRSRLSTLSLEAEAFYSVTDRWSLFVQGRLGADKALREGDERLGWTRYVERGEMWLHGRSVGGSGLDFELGRLNFEDERRWWLDEELDALRVSGGSDKFEFSLAAARELGRSRSDQDGIDPEQQDVIRWIANAGWEWRPNHSVNLFMLRHRDRSTTESVGQVVRAAVHDDSDARLTWVGASLEGEANLRPKESLHHWLDVARVCGDEAMVEFGTHSPDEVTNVLRRKIRGWAADAGLRWQLPLPGQPRLSLAYAITSSGTTSDTDRAYRQTGLHSNLHEFGAAKEFARYGSTLALELSNLRVTTLGVGLTILKASSVDLVYHRYRQAEPATEMRAARFASELTGLATDIGSGLDLVLTFLESERVELNATVSTFRAGEAFGALAGRRYRYGAVSIRVGF
;
A
#
# COMPACT_ATOMS: atom_id res chain seq x y z
N MET A 1 -23.88 4.13 13.83
CA MET A 1 -23.86 5.60 13.95
C MET A 1 -23.00 6.30 12.90
N ILE A 2 -22.14 5.60 12.16
CA ILE A 2 -21.22 6.15 11.15
C ILE A 2 -21.93 6.44 9.81
N ALA A 3 -22.94 5.65 9.42
CA ALA A 3 -23.67 5.81 8.17
C ALA A 3 -24.29 7.22 7.95
N PRO A 4 -24.93 7.88 8.95
CA PRO A 4 -25.47 9.21 8.71
C PRO A 4 -24.42 10.31 8.52
N LEU A 5 -23.21 10.14 9.07
CA LEU A 5 -22.12 11.10 8.91
C LEU A 5 -21.52 11.04 7.50
N VAL A 6 -21.32 9.84 6.97
CA VAL A 6 -20.81 9.63 5.60
C VAL A 6 -21.84 10.09 4.56
N ILE A 7 -23.13 9.84 4.82
CA ILE A 7 -24.22 10.34 3.96
C ILE A 7 -24.29 11.88 4.00
N ALA A 8 -24.07 12.49 5.17
CA ALA A 8 -24.02 13.95 5.30
C ALA A 8 -22.82 14.55 4.57
N LEU A 9 -21.65 13.91 4.62
CA LEU A 9 -20.46 14.30 3.86
C LEU A 9 -20.65 14.15 2.35
N ALA A 10 -21.25 13.05 1.90
CA ALA A 10 -21.57 12.83 0.49
C ALA A 10 -22.61 13.85 -0.03
N LEU A 11 -23.61 14.19 0.78
CA LEU A 11 -24.62 15.23 0.44
C LEU A 11 -24.01 16.63 0.41
N LEU A 12 -23.04 16.92 1.28
CA LEU A 12 -22.27 18.18 1.25
C LEU A 12 -21.38 18.27 0.00
N ALA A 13 -20.72 17.18 -0.39
CA ALA A 13 -19.94 17.11 -1.63
C ALA A 13 -20.83 17.28 -2.88
N PHE A 14 -22.02 16.68 -2.90
CA PHE A 14 -23.01 16.85 -3.99
C PHE A 14 -23.56 18.28 -4.05
N ALA A 15 -23.81 18.91 -2.90
CA ALA A 15 -24.23 20.31 -2.82
C ALA A 15 -23.14 21.27 -3.28
N ALA A 16 -21.86 20.93 -3.04
CA ALA A 16 -20.71 21.68 -3.53
C ALA A 16 -20.57 21.61 -5.06
N LEU A 17 -20.76 20.42 -5.65
CA LEU A 17 -20.80 20.23 -7.11
C LEU A 17 -21.95 21.03 -7.78
N ALA A 18 -23.11 21.05 -7.18
CA ALA A 18 -24.28 21.78 -7.69
C ALA A 18 -24.12 23.32 -7.63
N ASN A 19 -23.27 23.84 -6.72
CA ASN A 19 -23.00 25.26 -6.57
C ASN A 19 -21.78 25.74 -7.36
N ALA A 20 -20.85 24.87 -7.74
CA ALA A 20 -19.67 25.23 -8.52
C ALA A 20 -20.00 25.78 -9.92
N ASP A 21 -21.17 25.45 -10.44
CA ASP A 21 -21.66 25.94 -11.75
C ASP A 21 -22.25 27.36 -11.70
N LYS A 22 -22.32 28.02 -10.53
CA LYS A 22 -22.97 29.32 -10.35
C LYS A 22 -22.07 30.50 -9.97
N THR A 23 -20.77 30.30 -9.80
CA THR A 23 -19.87 31.38 -9.33
C THR A 23 -18.72 31.66 -10.31
N THR A 24 -19.06 32.15 -11.52
CA THR A 24 -18.22 33.09 -12.26
C THR A 24 -18.81 34.49 -12.06
N ALA A 25 -18.56 35.09 -10.94
CA ALA A 25 -18.73 36.52 -10.72
C ALA A 25 -17.56 37.00 -9.85
N GLU A 26 -16.68 37.75 -10.48
CA GLU A 26 -15.65 38.53 -9.83
C GLU A 26 -16.22 39.30 -8.63
N THR A 27 -15.68 39.06 -7.48
CA THR A 27 -15.63 40.03 -6.38
C THR A 27 -14.26 39.97 -5.75
N ASP A 28 -13.47 40.95 -6.13
CA ASP A 28 -12.23 41.36 -5.49
C ASP A 28 -12.51 41.68 -4.00
N THR A 29 -12.15 40.77 -3.12
CA THR A 29 -12.12 41.02 -1.68
C THR A 29 -10.84 40.39 -1.16
N THR A 30 -9.85 41.21 -0.94
CA THR A 30 -8.62 40.93 -0.20
C THR A 30 -8.94 40.39 1.21
N ALA A 31 -9.16 39.09 1.32
CA ALA A 31 -9.11 38.35 2.57
C ALA A 31 -7.66 37.89 2.82
N PRO A 32 -7.21 37.71 4.06
CA PRO A 32 -5.81 37.48 4.37
C PRO A 32 -5.35 36.14 3.77
N ALA A 33 -4.62 36.20 2.70
CA ALA A 33 -4.02 35.06 1.97
C ALA A 33 -3.10 34.16 2.83
N THR A 34 -2.78 34.56 4.04
CA THR A 34 -1.83 33.90 4.95
C THR A 34 -2.40 32.70 5.69
N THR A 35 -3.68 32.70 6.05
CA THR A 35 -4.27 31.60 6.83
C THR A 35 -4.67 30.40 5.96
N ALA A 36 -5.27 30.64 4.80
CA ALA A 36 -5.66 29.58 3.87
C ALA A 36 -4.45 28.82 3.31
N SER A 37 -3.33 29.52 3.06
CA SER A 37 -2.06 28.91 2.64
C SER A 37 -1.47 28.02 3.74
N ALA A 38 -1.45 28.50 4.99
CA ALA A 38 -0.91 27.74 6.12
C ALA A 38 -1.74 26.49 6.45
N ASP A 39 -3.06 26.56 6.34
CA ASP A 39 -3.95 25.41 6.53
C ASP A 39 -3.82 24.39 5.39
N SER A 40 -3.61 24.84 4.15
CA SER A 40 -3.36 24.00 3.00
C SER A 40 -2.03 23.23 3.13
N GLU A 41 -0.95 23.93 3.51
CA GLU A 41 0.37 23.33 3.76
C GLU A 41 0.31 22.35 4.94
N LEU A 42 -0.38 22.71 6.02
CA LEU A 42 -0.57 21.83 7.17
C LEU A 42 -1.35 20.57 6.78
N ARG A 43 -2.42 20.71 6.03
CA ARG A 43 -3.20 19.58 5.52
C ARG A 43 -2.35 18.66 4.67
N GLN A 44 -1.62 19.20 3.69
CA GLN A 44 -0.75 18.42 2.81
C GLN A 44 0.32 17.66 3.63
N ARG A 45 0.95 18.32 4.60
CA ARG A 45 1.94 17.71 5.48
C ARG A 45 1.35 16.60 6.35
N LEU A 46 0.15 16.78 6.89
CA LEU A 46 -0.47 15.82 7.81
C LEU A 46 -1.06 14.60 7.09
N THR A 47 -1.56 14.78 5.89
CA THR A 47 -2.08 13.65 5.11
C THR A 47 -1.00 12.86 4.38
N GLN A 48 0.24 13.38 4.28
CA GLN A 48 1.45 12.76 3.68
C GLN A 48 1.22 12.02 2.37
N ARG A 49 0.07 12.21 1.74
CA ARG A 49 -0.31 11.54 0.49
C ARG A 49 0.20 12.37 -0.69
N GLU A 50 1.51 12.40 -0.87
CA GLU A 50 2.11 12.99 -2.08
C GLU A 50 1.62 12.31 -3.36
N ASP A 51 1.22 11.05 -3.24
CA ASP A 51 0.85 10.21 -4.36
C ASP A 51 -0.58 10.34 -4.81
N GLN A 52 -1.49 10.80 -3.97
CA GLN A 52 -2.86 10.98 -4.39
C GLN A 52 -2.99 12.31 -5.11
N ARG A 53 -3.37 12.24 -6.37
CA ARG A 53 -3.81 13.41 -7.10
C ARG A 53 -5.07 13.92 -6.44
N ARG A 54 -4.93 15.07 -5.81
CA ARG A 54 -6.06 15.83 -5.31
C ARG A 54 -6.30 16.99 -6.27
N THR A 55 -7.52 17.45 -6.33
CA THR A 55 -7.79 18.69 -7.05
C THR A 55 -6.89 19.76 -6.50
N SER A 56 -6.26 20.51 -7.36
CA SER A 56 -5.46 21.69 -6.99
C SER A 56 -6.30 22.77 -6.28
N ASP A 57 -7.62 22.64 -6.33
CA ASP A 57 -8.60 23.61 -5.82
C ASP A 57 -9.74 22.87 -5.08
N PRO A 58 -9.49 22.32 -3.88
CA PRO A 58 -10.51 21.71 -3.04
C PRO A 58 -11.52 22.78 -2.60
N TRP A 59 -12.76 22.37 -2.37
CA TRP A 59 -13.79 23.28 -1.87
C TRP A 59 -13.46 23.77 -0.46
N HIS A 60 -13.55 25.10 -0.26
CA HIS A 60 -13.32 25.76 1.03
C HIS A 60 -14.57 26.49 1.50
N THR A 61 -14.87 26.40 2.79
CA THR A 61 -15.91 27.21 3.43
C THR A 61 -15.51 27.57 4.84
N ASP A 62 -15.94 28.74 5.32
CA ASP A 62 -15.67 29.16 6.68
C ASP A 62 -16.78 28.69 7.63
N ILE A 63 -16.35 27.95 8.67
CA ILE A 63 -17.20 27.51 9.75
C ILE A 63 -16.61 28.06 11.08
N PHE A 64 -17.39 28.81 11.82
CA PHE A 64 -16.97 29.45 13.08
C PHE A 64 -15.66 30.27 12.95
N GLY A 65 -15.49 30.95 11.81
CA GLY A 65 -14.31 31.77 11.54
C GLY A 65 -13.02 31.02 11.22
N ARG A 66 -13.15 29.74 10.81
CA ARG A 66 -12.05 28.88 10.38
C ARG A 66 -12.41 28.12 9.13
N THR A 67 -11.44 27.82 8.31
CA THR A 67 -11.64 27.18 7.02
C THR A 67 -11.85 25.68 7.19
N LEU A 68 -12.96 25.17 6.69
CA LEU A 68 -13.20 23.77 6.39
C LEU A 68 -12.77 23.52 4.94
N THR A 69 -11.92 22.56 4.72
CA THR A 69 -11.48 22.09 3.39
C THR A 69 -12.12 20.74 3.11
N VAL A 70 -12.78 20.59 1.95
CA VAL A 70 -13.40 19.34 1.52
C VAL A 70 -12.90 19.00 0.13
N SER A 71 -12.55 17.74 -0.09
CA SER A 71 -12.20 17.20 -1.40
C SER A 71 -12.64 15.75 -1.51
N GLY A 72 -12.55 15.19 -2.69
CA GLY A 72 -12.90 13.80 -2.90
C GLY A 72 -12.47 13.29 -4.26
N GLU A 73 -12.71 12.00 -4.48
CA GLU A 73 -12.33 11.30 -5.69
C GLU A 73 -13.37 10.25 -6.05
N VAL A 74 -13.63 10.11 -7.34
CA VAL A 74 -14.35 8.96 -7.91
C VAL A 74 -13.32 8.10 -8.62
N ALA A 75 -13.26 6.80 -8.26
CA ALA A 75 -12.36 5.86 -8.91
C ALA A 75 -13.11 4.68 -9.52
N LEU A 76 -12.65 4.24 -10.69
CA LEU A 76 -13.07 3.02 -11.35
C LEU A 76 -11.83 2.17 -11.63
N ASP A 77 -11.75 1.01 -10.99
CA ASP A 77 -10.69 0.04 -11.18
C ASP A 77 -11.25 -1.21 -11.84
N HIS A 78 -10.53 -1.74 -12.82
CA HIS A 78 -10.86 -2.98 -13.49
C HIS A 78 -9.62 -3.83 -13.67
N GLU A 79 -9.66 -5.05 -13.14
CA GLU A 79 -8.59 -6.02 -13.24
C GLU A 79 -9.06 -7.31 -13.92
N ARG A 80 -8.16 -7.93 -14.67
CA ARG A 80 -8.39 -9.23 -15.31
C ARG A 80 -7.12 -10.06 -15.31
N MET A 81 -7.24 -11.32 -14.88
CA MET A 81 -6.18 -12.32 -14.98
C MET A 81 -6.63 -13.51 -15.83
N SER A 82 -5.72 -14.08 -16.63
CA SER A 82 -6.02 -15.22 -17.50
C SER A 82 -4.72 -15.97 -17.89
N PRO A 83 -4.65 -17.30 -17.79
CA PRO A 83 -5.51 -18.15 -16.97
C PRO A 83 -5.30 -17.91 -15.49
N ARG A 84 -6.11 -18.50 -14.62
CA ARG A 84 -5.87 -18.49 -13.18
C ARG A 84 -4.62 -19.27 -12.83
N LEU A 85 -4.00 -18.87 -11.73
CA LEU A 85 -2.79 -19.49 -11.21
C LEU A 85 -3.07 -20.42 -10.02
N SER A 86 -4.25 -20.30 -9.42
CA SER A 86 -4.62 -21.04 -8.20
C SER A 86 -4.91 -22.52 -8.40
N GLU A 87 -5.15 -22.95 -9.66
CA GLU A 87 -5.38 -24.35 -9.97
C GLU A 87 -4.61 -24.77 -11.23
N PRO A 88 -3.84 -25.88 -11.19
CA PRO A 88 -3.00 -26.32 -12.31
C PRO A 88 -3.76 -26.64 -13.61
N ILE A 89 -5.05 -26.94 -13.51
CA ILE A 89 -5.89 -27.46 -14.61
C ILE A 89 -6.97 -26.45 -15.03
N ASP A 90 -7.24 -25.42 -14.21
CA ASP A 90 -8.29 -24.45 -14.51
C ASP A 90 -7.78 -23.36 -15.47
N ASP A 91 -8.33 -23.33 -16.68
CA ASP A 91 -8.14 -22.25 -17.66
C ASP A 91 -9.01 -21.02 -17.34
N GLY A 92 -9.61 -20.97 -16.15
CA GLY A 92 -10.52 -19.94 -15.68
C GLY A 92 -9.91 -18.53 -15.76
N ARG A 93 -10.78 -17.54 -15.88
CA ARG A 93 -10.45 -16.13 -15.88
C ARG A 93 -11.01 -15.49 -14.62
N SER A 94 -10.25 -14.63 -13.99
CA SER A 94 -10.75 -13.78 -12.91
C SER A 94 -10.88 -12.35 -13.38
N ARG A 95 -11.91 -11.67 -12.94
CA ARG A 95 -12.14 -10.24 -13.17
C ARG A 95 -12.60 -9.61 -11.87
N LEU A 96 -12.07 -8.46 -11.58
CA LEU A 96 -12.54 -7.62 -10.49
C LEU A 96 -12.84 -6.23 -11.06
N SER A 97 -13.95 -5.67 -10.69
CA SER A 97 -14.28 -4.26 -10.98
C SER A 97 -14.69 -3.61 -9.69
N THR A 98 -14.10 -2.47 -9.39
CA THR A 98 -14.38 -1.66 -8.20
C THR A 98 -14.78 -0.25 -8.65
N LEU A 99 -15.90 0.23 -8.16
CA LEU A 99 -16.30 1.61 -8.27
C LEU A 99 -16.30 2.21 -6.86
N SER A 100 -15.63 3.32 -6.66
CA SER A 100 -15.58 3.99 -5.36
C SER A 100 -15.78 5.49 -5.46
N LEU A 101 -16.36 6.06 -4.42
CA LEU A 101 -16.44 7.48 -4.13
C LEU A 101 -15.80 7.70 -2.77
N GLU A 102 -14.70 8.42 -2.75
CA GLU A 102 -14.01 8.86 -1.55
C GLU A 102 -14.33 10.32 -1.28
N ALA A 103 -14.55 10.68 -0.03
CA ALA A 103 -14.71 12.04 0.42
C ALA A 103 -13.91 12.27 1.69
N GLU A 104 -13.31 13.45 1.80
CA GLU A 104 -12.50 13.84 2.94
C GLU A 104 -12.78 15.26 3.38
N ALA A 105 -12.57 15.54 4.65
CA ALA A 105 -12.72 16.84 5.24
C ALA A 105 -11.60 17.13 6.25
N PHE A 106 -10.97 18.29 6.11
CA PHE A 106 -9.98 18.81 7.05
C PHE A 106 -10.49 20.11 7.69
N TYR A 107 -10.34 20.21 9.01
CA TYR A 107 -10.76 21.38 9.76
C TYR A 107 -9.77 21.75 10.88
N SER A 108 -9.25 22.98 10.86
CA SER A 108 -8.41 23.53 11.93
C SER A 108 -9.28 24.07 13.06
N VAL A 109 -9.48 23.25 14.11
CA VAL A 109 -10.30 23.63 15.29
C VAL A 109 -9.70 24.82 16.02
N THR A 110 -8.37 24.84 16.16
CA THR A 110 -7.56 25.95 16.71
C THR A 110 -6.25 26.03 15.96
N ASP A 111 -5.38 26.98 16.28
CA ASP A 111 -4.04 27.06 15.67
C ASP A 111 -3.13 25.87 16.01
N ARG A 112 -3.55 25.03 16.97
CA ARG A 112 -2.79 23.87 17.42
C ARG A 112 -3.52 22.55 17.20
N TRP A 113 -4.81 22.56 17.01
CA TRP A 113 -5.62 21.36 16.89
C TRP A 113 -6.34 21.30 15.56
N SER A 114 -6.19 20.19 14.86
CA SER A 114 -6.82 19.92 13.57
C SER A 114 -7.52 18.57 13.58
N LEU A 115 -8.60 18.46 12.81
CA LEU A 115 -9.37 17.26 12.58
C LEU A 115 -9.30 16.89 11.10
N PHE A 116 -9.23 15.59 10.83
CA PHE A 116 -9.37 15.03 9.49
C PHE A 116 -10.33 13.84 9.54
N VAL A 117 -11.17 13.73 8.53
CA VAL A 117 -12.12 12.62 8.38
C VAL A 117 -12.16 12.24 6.91
N GLN A 118 -11.99 10.97 6.62
CA GLN A 118 -12.11 10.39 5.29
C GLN A 118 -13.01 9.18 5.34
N GLY A 119 -13.79 8.97 4.28
CA GLY A 119 -14.62 7.79 4.11
C GLY A 119 -14.84 7.46 2.66
N ARG A 120 -15.02 6.18 2.37
CA ARG A 120 -15.22 5.67 1.02
C ARG A 120 -16.54 4.89 0.92
N LEU A 121 -17.29 5.17 -0.14
CA LEU A 121 -18.39 4.34 -0.59
C LEU A 121 -17.92 3.50 -1.75
N GLY A 122 -18.00 2.18 -1.65
CA GLY A 122 -17.49 1.29 -2.68
C GLY A 122 -18.52 0.27 -3.14
N ALA A 123 -18.30 -0.23 -4.34
CA ALA A 123 -19.02 -1.38 -4.89
C ALA A 123 -18.03 -2.25 -5.67
N ASP A 124 -17.90 -3.51 -5.28
CA ASP A 124 -17.04 -4.50 -5.89
C ASP A 124 -17.85 -5.53 -6.68
N LYS A 125 -17.36 -5.91 -7.83
CA LYS A 125 -17.89 -7.02 -8.61
C LYS A 125 -16.77 -7.97 -9.00
N ALA A 126 -16.69 -9.10 -8.30
CA ALA A 126 -15.84 -10.21 -8.66
C ALA A 126 -16.58 -11.16 -9.62
N LEU A 127 -15.91 -11.56 -10.70
CA LEU A 127 -16.41 -12.55 -11.65
C LEU A 127 -15.35 -13.65 -11.79
N ARG A 128 -15.74 -14.87 -11.46
CA ARG A 128 -14.97 -16.07 -11.72
C ARG A 128 -15.62 -16.83 -12.88
N GLU A 129 -14.85 -17.32 -13.84
CA GLU A 129 -15.37 -18.16 -14.91
C GLU A 129 -15.85 -19.48 -14.30
N GLY A 130 -17.13 -19.82 -14.49
CA GLY A 130 -17.77 -20.97 -13.84
C GLY A 130 -18.59 -20.65 -12.59
N ASP A 131 -18.44 -19.49 -11.98
CA ASP A 131 -19.30 -19.04 -10.89
C ASP A 131 -20.61 -18.43 -11.43
N GLU A 132 -21.71 -18.77 -10.78
CA GLU A 132 -22.98 -18.06 -10.97
C GLU A 132 -22.74 -16.57 -10.63
N ARG A 133 -23.37 -15.69 -11.41
CA ARG A 133 -23.23 -14.24 -11.40
C ARG A 133 -23.27 -13.68 -9.98
N LEU A 134 -22.10 -13.44 -9.38
CA LEU A 134 -22.01 -12.65 -8.16
C LEU A 134 -22.46 -11.23 -8.48
N GLY A 135 -23.39 -10.72 -7.67
CA GLY A 135 -23.86 -9.34 -7.76
C GLY A 135 -22.77 -8.35 -7.35
N TRP A 136 -23.11 -7.06 -7.40
CA TRP A 136 -22.28 -6.03 -6.80
C TRP A 136 -22.38 -6.09 -5.27
N THR A 137 -21.24 -6.23 -4.59
CA THR A 137 -21.14 -6.06 -3.14
C THR A 137 -20.87 -4.59 -2.85
N ARG A 138 -21.75 -3.95 -2.09
CA ARG A 138 -21.64 -2.54 -1.71
C ARG A 138 -21.13 -2.44 -0.29
N TYR A 139 -20.27 -1.47 -0.04
CA TYR A 139 -19.70 -1.24 1.28
C TYR A 139 -19.49 0.24 1.57
N VAL A 140 -19.41 0.54 2.84
CA VAL A 140 -18.85 1.78 3.38
C VAL A 140 -17.54 1.42 4.05
N GLU A 141 -16.49 2.12 3.73
CA GLU A 141 -15.17 1.94 4.31
C GLU A 141 -14.77 3.20 5.07
N ARG A 142 -14.23 3.02 6.24
CA ARG A 142 -13.62 4.10 7.01
C ARG A 142 -12.18 4.27 6.56
N GLY A 143 -11.83 5.46 6.10
CA GLY A 143 -10.47 5.85 5.85
C GLY A 143 -9.85 6.50 7.09
N GLU A 144 -8.90 7.36 6.88
CA GLU A 144 -8.25 8.14 7.93
C GLU A 144 -9.25 9.01 8.71
N MET A 145 -9.18 8.95 10.04
CA MET A 145 -10.00 9.78 10.94
C MET A 145 -9.19 10.10 12.18
N TRP A 146 -8.68 11.32 12.29
CA TRP A 146 -7.78 11.65 13.37
C TRP A 146 -7.93 13.07 13.90
N LEU A 147 -7.46 13.24 15.14
CA LEU A 147 -7.19 14.50 15.82
C LEU A 147 -5.68 14.71 15.91
N HIS A 148 -5.20 15.82 15.40
CA HIS A 148 -3.80 16.24 15.48
C HIS A 148 -3.64 17.42 16.43
N GLY A 149 -2.65 17.38 17.31
CA GLY A 149 -2.24 18.47 18.18
C GLY A 149 -0.79 18.85 17.95
N ARG A 150 -0.55 20.08 17.52
CA ARG A 150 0.79 20.62 17.25
C ARG A 150 1.44 21.17 18.52
N SER A 151 2.70 20.81 18.75
CA SER A 151 3.54 21.34 19.87
C SER A 151 2.79 21.38 21.20
N VAL A 152 2.19 20.24 21.57
CA VAL A 152 1.32 20.13 22.73
C VAL A 152 2.09 20.50 24.00
N GLY A 153 1.53 21.42 24.77
CA GLY A 153 2.18 21.96 25.97
C GLY A 153 3.44 22.78 25.70
N GLY A 154 3.74 23.16 24.45
CA GLY A 154 4.99 23.87 24.11
C GLY A 154 6.22 22.96 24.03
N SER A 155 6.02 21.64 23.95
CA SER A 155 7.08 20.64 23.95
C SER A 155 7.86 20.54 22.63
N GLY A 156 7.32 21.09 21.53
CA GLY A 156 7.83 20.84 20.17
C GLY A 156 7.46 19.45 19.62
N LEU A 157 6.62 18.69 20.35
CA LEU A 157 6.12 17.38 19.91
C LEU A 157 4.69 17.51 19.42
N ASP A 158 4.41 16.85 18.32
CA ASP A 158 3.08 16.68 17.74
C ASP A 158 2.47 15.36 18.20
N PHE A 159 1.15 15.34 18.36
CA PHE A 159 0.38 14.17 18.78
C PHE A 159 -0.76 13.93 17.80
N GLU A 160 -0.96 12.69 17.43
CA GLU A 160 -2.07 12.27 16.57
C GLU A 160 -2.78 11.06 17.19
N LEU A 161 -4.10 11.09 17.18
CA LEU A 161 -4.95 10.04 17.73
C LEU A 161 -6.10 9.75 16.79
N GLY A 162 -6.27 8.50 16.41
CA GLY A 162 -7.35 8.02 15.55
C GLY A 162 -6.89 6.96 14.58
N ARG A 163 -7.55 6.84 13.44
CA ARG A 163 -7.10 6.01 12.33
C ARG A 163 -6.13 6.84 11.50
N LEU A 164 -4.88 6.46 11.53
CA LEU A 164 -3.76 7.16 10.94
C LEU A 164 -3.21 6.38 9.76
N ASN A 165 -2.81 7.09 8.72
CA ASN A 165 -2.00 6.49 7.66
C ASN A 165 -0.56 6.31 8.13
N PHE A 166 -0.02 5.14 7.88
CA PHE A 166 1.38 4.80 8.09
C PHE A 166 1.95 4.35 6.74
N GLU A 167 2.86 5.15 6.22
CA GLU A 167 3.47 4.90 4.92
C GLU A 167 4.95 5.21 4.99
N ASP A 168 5.82 4.33 4.45
CA ASP A 168 7.19 4.69 4.14
C ASP A 168 7.30 5.12 2.68
N GLU A 169 8.29 5.95 2.36
CA GLU A 169 8.48 6.58 1.03
C GLU A 169 8.44 5.56 -0.12
N ARG A 170 8.84 4.34 0.14
CA ARG A 170 8.86 3.27 -0.86
C ARG A 170 7.80 2.20 -0.66
N ARG A 171 6.95 2.29 0.35
CA ARG A 171 5.90 1.32 0.73
C ARG A 171 6.42 -0.12 0.84
N TRP A 172 7.68 -0.22 1.23
CA TRP A 172 8.40 -1.48 1.26
C TRP A 172 8.21 -2.25 2.57
N TRP A 173 8.01 -1.54 3.67
CA TRP A 173 7.76 -2.12 4.98
C TRP A 173 6.47 -1.62 5.63
N LEU A 174 5.92 -0.47 5.19
CA LEU A 174 4.76 0.16 5.80
C LEU A 174 3.93 0.93 4.75
N ASP A 175 2.65 0.58 4.64
CA ASP A 175 1.63 1.24 3.79
C ASP A 175 0.25 0.76 4.25
N GLU A 176 -0.19 1.22 5.46
CA GLU A 176 -1.43 0.74 6.07
C GLU A 176 -2.07 1.81 6.96
N GLU A 177 -3.39 1.83 7.02
CA GLU A 177 -4.16 2.66 7.93
C GLU A 177 -4.50 1.90 9.21
N LEU A 178 -4.06 2.41 10.37
CA LEU A 178 -4.21 1.76 11.66
C LEU A 178 -4.84 2.71 12.70
N ASP A 179 -5.68 2.19 13.57
CA ASP A 179 -6.13 2.92 14.76
C ASP A 179 -4.94 3.06 15.73
N ALA A 180 -4.48 4.29 15.99
CA ALA A 180 -3.22 4.52 16.68
C ALA A 180 -3.18 5.82 17.50
N LEU A 181 -2.22 5.85 18.41
CA LEU A 181 -1.64 7.06 18.98
C LEU A 181 -0.23 7.19 18.44
N ARG A 182 0.08 8.33 17.81
CA ARG A 182 1.42 8.68 17.30
C ARG A 182 1.93 9.94 17.96
N VAL A 183 3.20 9.94 18.31
CA VAL A 183 3.96 11.10 18.75
C VAL A 183 5.09 11.30 17.77
N SER A 184 5.23 12.52 17.27
CA SER A 184 6.27 12.88 16.32
C SER A 184 6.94 14.20 16.69
N GLY A 185 8.12 14.41 16.14
CA GLY A 185 8.86 15.63 16.30
C GLY A 185 10.11 15.64 15.45
N GLY A 186 10.80 16.78 15.42
CA GLY A 186 12.02 16.87 14.62
C GLY A 186 12.47 18.30 14.35
N SER A 187 13.29 18.42 13.34
CA SER A 187 13.82 19.65 12.78
C SER A 187 13.85 19.53 11.25
N ASP A 188 14.31 20.55 10.54
CA ASP A 188 14.39 20.57 9.08
C ASP A 188 15.19 19.40 8.47
N LYS A 189 16.06 18.75 9.25
CA LYS A 189 16.91 17.65 8.76
C LYS A 189 16.72 16.33 9.48
N PHE A 190 16.00 16.34 10.58
CA PHE A 190 15.80 15.17 11.40
C PHE A 190 14.36 15.08 11.86
N GLU A 191 13.74 13.96 11.65
CA GLU A 191 12.40 13.66 12.10
C GLU A 191 12.38 12.32 12.84
N PHE A 192 11.42 12.16 13.74
CA PHE A 192 11.15 10.88 14.38
C PHE A 192 9.67 10.75 14.67
N SER A 193 9.21 9.52 14.71
CA SER A 193 7.88 9.18 15.19
C SER A 193 7.88 7.89 16.00
N LEU A 194 6.97 7.83 16.96
CA LEU A 194 6.68 6.63 17.77
C LEU A 194 5.17 6.46 17.79
N ALA A 195 4.69 5.26 17.51
CA ALA A 195 3.26 4.96 17.56
C ALA A 195 2.98 3.63 18.25
N ALA A 196 1.79 3.58 18.86
CA ALA A 196 1.15 2.36 19.31
C ALA A 196 -0.14 2.20 18.51
N ALA A 197 -0.30 1.08 17.82
CA ALA A 197 -1.40 0.85 16.91
C ALA A 197 -2.09 -0.48 17.19
N ARG A 198 -3.40 -0.53 16.92
CA ARG A 198 -4.25 -1.71 17.02
C ARG A 198 -5.52 -1.49 16.19
N GLU A 199 -6.04 -2.53 15.55
CA GLU A 199 -7.39 -2.45 14.97
C GLU A 199 -8.46 -2.41 16.06
N LEU A 200 -9.31 -1.36 16.07
CA LEU A 200 -10.37 -1.16 17.05
C LEU A 200 -11.77 -1.49 16.51
N GLY A 201 -11.90 -1.72 15.21
CA GLY A 201 -13.13 -2.05 14.56
C GLY A 201 -12.92 -2.39 13.09
N ARG A 202 -13.90 -3.05 12.48
CA ARG A 202 -13.87 -3.37 11.05
C ARG A 202 -13.62 -2.13 10.19
N SER A 203 -12.82 -2.26 9.15
CA SER A 203 -12.59 -1.17 8.18
C SER A 203 -13.76 -1.02 7.21
N ARG A 204 -14.39 -2.12 6.79
CA ARG A 204 -15.48 -2.16 5.82
C ARG A 204 -16.79 -2.66 6.43
N SER A 205 -17.91 -2.12 5.97
CA SER A 205 -19.25 -2.45 6.49
C SER A 205 -19.75 -3.84 6.08
N ASP A 206 -19.20 -4.44 5.05
CA ASP A 206 -19.49 -5.79 4.57
C ASP A 206 -18.69 -6.89 5.30
N GLN A 207 -17.77 -6.52 6.20
CA GLN A 207 -17.07 -7.44 7.09
C GLN A 207 -17.91 -7.74 8.34
N ASP A 208 -17.86 -8.96 8.85
CA ASP A 208 -18.56 -9.36 10.07
C ASP A 208 -17.92 -8.78 11.35
N GLY A 209 -16.61 -8.48 11.31
CA GLY A 209 -15.84 -7.96 12.44
C GLY A 209 -14.47 -7.47 12.02
N ILE A 210 -13.56 -7.40 12.98
CA ILE A 210 -12.13 -7.28 12.74
C ILE A 210 -11.67 -8.64 12.19
N ASP A 211 -10.74 -8.61 11.22
CA ASP A 211 -10.09 -9.83 10.73
C ASP A 211 -9.50 -10.62 11.91
N PRO A 212 -9.76 -11.91 12.03
CA PRO A 212 -9.23 -12.73 13.14
C PRO A 212 -7.72 -12.60 13.32
N GLU A 213 -6.95 -12.56 12.23
CA GLU A 213 -5.49 -12.36 12.26
C GLU A 213 -5.05 -10.96 12.73
N GLN A 214 -5.97 -9.98 12.78
CA GLN A 214 -5.71 -8.63 13.26
C GLN A 214 -6.31 -8.39 14.66
N GLN A 215 -7.19 -9.28 15.09
CA GLN A 215 -7.83 -9.19 16.39
C GLN A 215 -6.79 -9.42 17.49
N ASP A 216 -6.80 -8.56 18.52
CA ASP A 216 -5.86 -8.60 19.63
C ASP A 216 -4.37 -8.35 19.30
N VAL A 217 -4.07 -7.96 18.09
CA VAL A 217 -2.71 -7.55 17.67
C VAL A 217 -2.39 -6.14 18.13
N ILE A 218 -1.27 -5.97 18.82
CA ILE A 218 -0.69 -4.67 19.16
C ILE A 218 0.61 -4.47 18.40
N ARG A 219 0.74 -3.30 17.76
CA ARG A 219 1.93 -2.90 17.03
C ARG A 219 2.56 -1.67 17.66
N TRP A 220 3.89 -1.70 17.75
CA TRP A 220 4.71 -0.56 18.10
C TRP A 220 5.54 -0.21 16.88
N ILE A 221 5.42 1.02 16.42
CA ILE A 221 6.06 1.51 15.19
C ILE A 221 6.97 2.65 15.60
N ALA A 222 8.22 2.60 15.18
CA ALA A 222 9.19 3.67 15.40
C ALA A 222 9.90 3.97 14.08
N ASN A 223 10.05 5.24 13.78
CA ASN A 223 10.76 5.73 12.60
C ASN A 223 11.66 6.90 12.98
N ALA A 224 12.83 7.02 12.34
CA ALA A 224 13.74 8.15 12.47
C ALA A 224 14.38 8.44 11.12
N GLY A 225 14.11 9.61 10.57
CA GLY A 225 14.60 10.12 9.30
C GLY A 225 15.70 11.16 9.48
N TRP A 226 16.71 11.14 8.64
CA TRP A 226 17.76 12.13 8.58
C TRP A 226 18.09 12.50 7.13
N GLU A 227 17.79 13.74 6.76
CA GLU A 227 18.26 14.32 5.51
C GLU A 227 19.71 14.82 5.69
N TRP A 228 20.67 13.94 5.34
CA TRP A 228 22.11 14.25 5.49
C TRP A 228 22.63 15.18 4.38
N ARG A 229 21.90 15.26 3.26
CA ARG A 229 22.18 16.14 2.12
C ARG A 229 20.85 16.43 1.41
N PRO A 230 20.66 17.60 0.74
CA PRO A 230 19.45 17.88 -0.03
C PRO A 230 19.09 16.72 -0.99
N ASN A 231 17.86 16.26 -0.94
CA ASN A 231 17.32 15.11 -1.68
C ASN A 231 18.04 13.78 -1.37
N HIS A 232 18.62 13.62 -0.19
CA HIS A 232 19.24 12.36 0.25
C HIS A 232 18.90 12.11 1.70
N SER A 233 18.18 11.05 1.95
CA SER A 233 17.71 10.66 3.29
C SER A 233 18.21 9.28 3.71
N VAL A 234 18.30 9.11 5.01
CA VAL A 234 18.45 7.81 5.67
C VAL A 234 17.32 7.69 6.66
N ASN A 235 16.54 6.62 6.58
CA ASN A 235 15.47 6.32 7.51
C ASN A 235 15.80 5.03 8.26
N LEU A 236 15.65 5.04 9.57
CA LEU A 236 15.72 3.88 10.44
C LEU A 236 14.31 3.54 10.90
N PHE A 237 13.95 2.28 10.86
CA PHE A 237 12.63 1.85 11.30
C PHE A 237 12.66 0.63 12.22
N MET A 238 11.64 0.54 13.06
CA MET A 238 11.35 -0.63 13.89
C MET A 238 9.83 -0.84 13.90
N LEU A 239 9.41 -2.06 13.64
CA LEU A 239 8.05 -2.53 13.88
C LEU A 239 8.10 -3.72 14.83
N ARG A 240 7.36 -3.65 15.92
CA ARG A 240 7.11 -4.79 16.82
C ARG A 240 5.64 -5.17 16.74
N HIS A 241 5.38 -6.32 16.21
CA HIS A 241 4.07 -6.96 16.17
C HIS A 241 3.96 -7.95 17.34
N ARG A 242 2.88 -7.87 18.07
CA ARG A 242 2.58 -8.80 19.16
C ARG A 242 1.13 -9.20 19.11
N ASP A 243 0.91 -10.39 18.67
CA ASP A 243 -0.36 -11.05 18.84
C ASP A 243 -0.57 -11.46 20.29
N ARG A 244 -1.77 -11.21 20.82
CA ARG A 244 -2.19 -11.51 22.20
C ARG A 244 -3.36 -12.47 22.22
N SER A 245 -3.79 -12.99 21.08
CA SER A 245 -4.77 -14.04 20.97
C SER A 245 -4.27 -15.32 21.66
N THR A 246 -5.12 -16.27 21.81
CA THR A 246 -4.77 -17.57 22.40
C THR A 246 -4.68 -18.59 21.28
N THR A 247 -3.51 -19.18 21.10
CA THR A 247 -3.31 -20.28 20.14
C THR A 247 -4.31 -21.40 20.40
N GLU A 248 -5.00 -21.82 19.38
CA GLU A 248 -5.91 -22.96 19.42
C GLU A 248 -5.17 -24.25 19.79
N SER A 249 -5.92 -25.20 20.33
CA SER A 249 -5.38 -26.49 20.74
C SER A 249 -5.75 -27.59 19.77
N VAL A 250 -4.86 -28.55 19.55
CA VAL A 250 -5.13 -29.75 18.72
C VAL A 250 -6.42 -30.44 19.18
N GLY A 251 -7.31 -30.72 18.20
CA GLY A 251 -8.64 -31.27 18.43
C GLY A 251 -9.72 -30.22 18.71
N GLN A 252 -9.37 -28.96 18.81
CA GLN A 252 -10.35 -27.87 18.91
C GLN A 252 -11.06 -27.69 17.56
N VAL A 253 -12.38 -27.44 17.60
CA VAL A 253 -13.17 -27.11 16.42
C VAL A 253 -13.41 -25.61 16.40
N VAL A 254 -12.92 -24.96 15.35
CA VAL A 254 -13.00 -23.49 15.15
C VAL A 254 -13.70 -23.22 13.83
N ARG A 255 -14.74 -22.38 13.84
CA ARG A 255 -15.45 -22.03 12.61
C ARG A 255 -14.56 -21.22 11.67
N ALA A 256 -14.61 -21.49 10.37
CA ALA A 256 -13.81 -20.81 9.35
C ALA A 256 -13.85 -19.26 9.44
N ALA A 257 -15.00 -18.69 9.81
CA ALA A 257 -15.18 -17.24 9.95
C ALA A 257 -14.40 -16.60 11.13
N VAL A 258 -13.79 -17.40 12.00
CA VAL A 258 -13.00 -16.95 13.16
C VAL A 258 -11.66 -17.68 13.27
N HIS A 259 -11.19 -18.28 12.17
CA HIS A 259 -9.86 -18.86 12.11
C HIS A 259 -8.81 -17.76 12.32
N ASP A 260 -7.89 -18.05 13.23
CA ASP A 260 -6.65 -17.30 13.43
C ASP A 260 -5.51 -18.30 13.20
N ASP A 261 -4.91 -18.21 12.03
CA ASP A 261 -3.94 -19.23 11.58
C ASP A 261 -2.57 -19.05 12.23
N SER A 262 -2.30 -17.90 12.87
CA SER A 262 -0.95 -17.57 13.33
C SER A 262 -0.91 -16.60 14.50
N ASP A 263 -0.41 -17.07 15.64
CA ASP A 263 0.02 -16.22 16.76
C ASP A 263 1.48 -15.81 16.59
N ALA A 264 1.73 -14.58 16.17
CA ALA A 264 3.07 -14.09 15.89
C ALA A 264 3.55 -13.03 16.90
N ARG A 265 4.83 -13.14 17.30
CA ARG A 265 5.56 -12.14 18.10
C ARG A 265 6.83 -11.77 17.37
N LEU A 266 6.71 -10.88 16.41
CA LEU A 266 7.77 -10.54 15.48
C LEU A 266 8.28 -9.11 15.69
N THR A 267 9.54 -8.91 15.43
CA THR A 267 10.17 -7.58 15.42
C THR A 267 10.98 -7.43 14.13
N TRP A 268 10.66 -6.38 13.38
CA TRP A 268 11.44 -5.92 12.24
C TRP A 268 12.25 -4.72 12.65
N VAL A 269 13.49 -4.69 12.17
CA VAL A 269 14.37 -3.51 12.24
C VAL A 269 15.03 -3.36 10.88
N GLY A 270 15.17 -2.14 10.42
CA GLY A 270 15.79 -1.90 9.12
C GLY A 270 16.18 -0.45 8.91
N ALA A 271 16.73 -0.22 7.74
CA ALA A 271 17.15 1.09 7.27
C ALA A 271 16.86 1.23 5.79
N SER A 272 16.45 2.42 5.38
CA SER A 272 16.36 2.85 3.99
C SER A 272 17.34 3.98 3.74
N LEU A 273 17.99 3.95 2.60
CA LEU A 273 18.76 5.06 2.06
C LEU A 273 18.16 5.39 0.70
N GLU A 274 17.79 6.62 0.50
CA GLU A 274 17.23 7.11 -0.76
C GLU A 274 17.85 8.44 -1.14
N GLY A 275 17.97 8.70 -2.45
CA GLY A 275 18.46 9.99 -2.88
C GLY A 275 18.40 10.21 -4.38
N GLU A 276 18.34 11.49 -4.75
CA GLU A 276 18.37 11.93 -6.14
C GLU A 276 19.50 12.93 -6.36
N ALA A 277 20.41 12.59 -7.26
CA ALA A 277 21.48 13.45 -7.71
C ALA A 277 21.14 14.07 -9.06
N ASN A 278 20.93 15.38 -9.08
CA ASN A 278 20.80 16.17 -10.31
C ASN A 278 22.16 16.37 -10.95
N LEU A 279 22.45 15.64 -12.03
CA LEU A 279 23.77 15.65 -12.71
C LEU A 279 23.86 16.85 -13.67
N ARG A 280 22.78 17.12 -14.43
CA ARG A 280 22.62 18.23 -15.36
C ARG A 280 21.16 18.63 -15.45
N PRO A 281 20.81 19.78 -16.06
CA PRO A 281 19.42 20.10 -16.31
C PRO A 281 18.70 18.97 -17.04
N LYS A 282 17.60 18.45 -16.45
CA LYS A 282 16.81 17.32 -16.91
C LYS A 282 17.54 15.96 -16.87
N GLU A 283 18.67 15.86 -16.22
CA GLU A 283 19.38 14.61 -15.98
C GLU A 283 19.46 14.34 -14.48
N SER A 284 18.88 13.25 -14.02
CA SER A 284 18.93 12.86 -12.63
C SER A 284 19.27 11.36 -12.47
N LEU A 285 19.89 11.05 -11.36
CA LEU A 285 20.17 9.69 -10.93
C LEU A 285 19.54 9.48 -9.56
N HIS A 286 18.45 8.76 -9.54
CA HIS A 286 17.81 8.31 -8.31
C HIS A 286 18.39 6.96 -7.87
N HIS A 287 18.65 6.78 -6.59
CA HIS A 287 19.18 5.54 -6.02
C HIS A 287 18.50 5.23 -4.68
N TRP A 288 18.44 3.94 -4.37
CA TRP A 288 17.89 3.45 -3.10
C TRP A 288 18.56 2.19 -2.62
N LEU A 289 18.51 1.99 -1.31
CA LEU A 289 18.89 0.77 -0.64
C LEU A 289 18.00 0.59 0.58
N ASP A 290 17.20 -0.46 0.60
CA ASP A 290 16.43 -0.90 1.76
C ASP A 290 17.04 -2.17 2.32
N VAL A 291 17.17 -2.25 3.63
CA VAL A 291 17.61 -3.44 4.35
C VAL A 291 16.74 -3.67 5.57
N ALA A 292 16.35 -4.90 5.80
CA ALA A 292 15.57 -5.25 6.99
C ALA A 292 15.94 -6.61 7.54
N ARG A 293 15.70 -6.78 8.83
CA ARG A 293 15.79 -8.04 9.54
C ARG A 293 14.52 -8.26 10.35
N VAL A 294 13.99 -9.48 10.30
CA VAL A 294 12.91 -9.94 11.15
C VAL A 294 13.42 -10.99 12.14
N CYS A 295 12.93 -10.92 13.38
CA CYS A 295 13.19 -11.94 14.39
C CYS A 295 11.99 -12.07 15.35
N GLY A 296 11.80 -13.26 15.89
CA GLY A 296 10.75 -13.56 16.85
C GLY A 296 10.37 -15.03 16.88
N ASP A 297 9.15 -15.27 17.28
CA ASP A 297 8.52 -16.59 17.34
C ASP A 297 7.09 -16.51 16.81
N GLU A 298 6.60 -17.65 16.30
CA GLU A 298 5.26 -17.81 15.74
C GLU A 298 4.74 -19.19 16.09
N ALA A 299 3.45 -19.27 16.38
CA ALA A 299 2.71 -20.51 16.43
C ALA A 299 1.71 -20.52 15.28
N MET A 300 1.87 -21.46 14.36
CA MET A 300 0.97 -21.68 13.22
C MET A 300 0.03 -22.82 13.51
N VAL A 301 -1.25 -22.64 13.22
CA VAL A 301 -2.30 -23.64 13.38
C VAL A 301 -2.56 -24.30 12.03
N GLU A 302 -2.58 -25.64 12.00
CA GLU A 302 -2.93 -26.40 10.81
C GLU A 302 -4.30 -27.05 11.01
N PHE A 303 -5.18 -26.85 10.04
CA PHE A 303 -6.53 -27.42 10.02
C PHE A 303 -6.58 -28.71 9.18
N GLY A 304 -7.52 -29.57 9.49
CA GLY A 304 -7.65 -30.87 8.83
C GLY A 304 -8.22 -30.76 7.41
N THR A 305 -7.64 -31.48 6.45
CA THR A 305 -8.15 -31.52 5.06
C THR A 305 -9.53 -32.15 4.96
N HIS A 306 -9.91 -33.05 5.87
CA HIS A 306 -11.23 -33.70 5.92
C HIS A 306 -12.18 -33.07 6.94
N SER A 307 -11.64 -32.29 7.87
CA SER A 307 -12.37 -31.53 8.91
C SER A 307 -11.77 -30.14 8.93
N PRO A 308 -12.17 -29.24 8.00
CA PRO A 308 -11.52 -27.94 7.83
C PRO A 308 -11.67 -27.01 9.05
N ASP A 309 -12.58 -27.31 9.96
CA ASP A 309 -12.76 -26.57 11.21
C ASP A 309 -12.01 -27.19 12.41
N GLU A 310 -11.33 -28.34 12.24
CA GLU A 310 -10.62 -29.03 13.33
C GLU A 310 -9.12 -28.77 13.25
N VAL A 311 -8.55 -28.28 14.35
CA VAL A 311 -7.11 -28.09 14.51
C VAL A 311 -6.41 -29.43 14.59
N THR A 312 -5.58 -29.74 13.61
CA THR A 312 -4.84 -31.03 13.55
C THR A 312 -3.42 -30.92 14.07
N ASN A 313 -2.81 -29.74 14.01
CA ASN A 313 -1.43 -29.53 14.46
C ASN A 313 -1.19 -28.07 14.86
N VAL A 314 -0.20 -27.84 15.72
CA VAL A 314 0.29 -26.51 16.11
C VAL A 314 1.81 -26.51 15.97
N LEU A 315 2.31 -25.78 14.98
CA LEU A 315 3.74 -25.64 14.71
C LEU A 315 4.28 -24.40 15.39
N ARG A 316 5.27 -24.55 16.27
CA ARG A 316 5.98 -23.43 16.89
C ARG A 316 7.36 -23.31 16.29
N ARG A 317 7.67 -22.14 15.72
CA ARG A 317 8.95 -21.87 15.06
C ARG A 317 9.53 -20.52 15.50
N LYS A 318 10.85 -20.46 15.54
CA LYS A 318 11.59 -19.20 15.62
C LYS A 318 11.70 -18.62 14.22
N ILE A 319 11.43 -17.32 14.07
CA ILE A 319 11.56 -16.60 12.81
C ILE A 319 12.85 -15.79 12.85
N ARG A 320 13.69 -15.91 11.79
CA ARG A 320 14.95 -15.17 11.66
C ARG A 320 15.25 -14.96 10.19
N GLY A 321 14.82 -13.85 9.63
CA GLY A 321 15.05 -13.55 8.22
C GLY A 321 15.67 -12.18 8.00
N TRP A 322 16.18 -11.96 6.80
CA TRP A 322 16.63 -10.65 6.34
C TRP A 322 16.30 -10.46 4.86
N ALA A 323 16.20 -9.20 4.46
CA ALA A 323 15.98 -8.79 3.07
C ALA A 323 16.81 -7.56 2.75
N ALA A 324 17.12 -7.40 1.46
CA ALA A 324 17.66 -6.18 0.90
C ALA A 324 17.06 -5.92 -0.48
N ASP A 325 16.78 -4.65 -0.80
CA ASP A 325 16.36 -4.16 -2.11
C ASP A 325 17.21 -2.94 -2.47
N ALA A 326 17.85 -2.96 -3.62
CA ALA A 326 18.69 -1.86 -4.08
C ALA A 326 18.45 -1.58 -5.56
N GLY A 327 18.54 -0.31 -5.95
CA GLY A 327 18.42 0.04 -7.36
C GLY A 327 18.83 1.46 -7.69
N LEU A 328 18.81 1.68 -9.00
CA LEU A 328 19.17 2.94 -9.65
C LEU A 328 18.13 3.25 -10.73
N ARG A 329 17.74 4.50 -10.86
CA ARG A 329 16.96 5.02 -11.98
C ARG A 329 17.69 6.23 -12.56
N TRP A 330 18.08 6.14 -13.79
CA TRP A 330 18.77 7.21 -14.51
C TRP A 330 17.83 7.84 -15.52
N GLN A 331 17.50 9.11 -15.34
CA GLN A 331 16.77 9.93 -16.29
C GLN A 331 17.74 10.67 -17.17
N LEU A 332 17.57 10.56 -18.50
CA LEU A 332 18.47 11.12 -19.48
C LEU A 332 17.94 12.49 -19.99
N PRO A 333 18.83 13.47 -20.27
CA PRO A 333 18.47 14.80 -20.75
C PRO A 333 18.14 14.80 -22.25
N LEU A 334 17.39 13.82 -22.74
CA LEU A 334 16.98 13.67 -24.13
C LEU A 334 15.48 14.00 -24.30
N PRO A 335 15.01 14.25 -25.53
CA PRO A 335 13.57 14.38 -25.79
C PRO A 335 12.79 13.15 -25.26
N GLY A 336 11.66 13.38 -24.60
CA GLY A 336 10.91 12.34 -23.94
C GLY A 336 11.53 11.86 -22.62
N GLN A 337 12.62 12.46 -22.17
CA GLN A 337 13.30 12.16 -20.88
C GLN A 337 13.38 10.65 -20.60
N PRO A 338 14.10 9.87 -21.46
CA PRO A 338 14.18 8.43 -21.27
C PRO A 338 14.71 8.08 -19.87
N ARG A 339 14.09 7.09 -19.24
CA ARG A 339 14.47 6.56 -17.93
C ARG A 339 14.95 5.13 -18.08
N LEU A 340 16.08 4.83 -17.46
CA LEU A 340 16.63 3.48 -17.36
C LEU A 340 16.66 3.08 -15.90
N SER A 341 16.09 1.94 -15.56
CA SER A 341 16.04 1.43 -14.18
C SER A 341 16.67 0.06 -14.09
N LEU A 342 17.45 -0.14 -13.03
CA LEU A 342 18.04 -1.42 -12.65
C LEU A 342 17.82 -1.60 -11.15
N ALA A 343 17.23 -2.73 -10.75
CA ALA A 343 17.07 -3.06 -9.34
C ALA A 343 17.32 -4.54 -9.07
N TYR A 344 17.70 -4.83 -7.83
CA TYR A 344 17.89 -6.17 -7.34
C TYR A 344 17.42 -6.32 -5.91
N ALA A 345 16.48 -7.25 -5.70
CA ALA A 345 16.01 -7.64 -4.37
C ALA A 345 16.47 -9.05 -4.03
N ILE A 346 16.85 -9.26 -2.78
CA ILE A 346 17.32 -10.55 -2.27
C ILE A 346 16.84 -10.75 -0.84
N THR A 347 16.47 -11.99 -0.52
CA THR A 347 16.05 -12.37 0.83
C THR A 347 16.75 -13.63 1.29
N SER A 348 16.80 -13.79 2.60
CA SER A 348 17.20 -15.03 3.24
C SER A 348 16.16 -16.13 3.02
N SER A 349 16.62 -17.38 3.14
CA SER A 349 15.87 -18.60 2.94
C SER A 349 16.28 -19.67 3.94
N GLY A 350 15.65 -20.82 3.86
CA GLY A 350 15.96 -22.02 4.64
C GLY A 350 15.07 -22.16 5.87
N THR A 351 14.51 -23.36 6.00
CA THR A 351 13.67 -23.74 7.14
C THR A 351 14.22 -25.01 7.77
N THR A 352 14.35 -25.00 9.08
CA THR A 352 14.64 -26.18 9.91
C THR A 352 13.40 -26.53 10.72
N SER A 353 13.44 -27.64 11.47
CA SER A 353 12.30 -28.08 12.29
C SER A 353 11.81 -27.02 13.29
N ASP A 354 12.71 -26.17 13.80
CA ASP A 354 12.45 -25.20 14.87
C ASP A 354 12.66 -23.75 14.46
N THR A 355 13.25 -23.49 13.28
CA THR A 355 13.61 -22.13 12.84
C THR A 355 13.30 -21.95 11.36
N ASP A 356 12.50 -20.94 11.04
CA ASP A 356 12.29 -20.43 9.69
C ASP A 356 13.21 -19.21 9.48
N ARG A 357 14.09 -19.32 8.48
CA ARG A 357 15.04 -18.25 8.09
C ARG A 357 14.58 -17.51 6.85
N ALA A 358 13.48 -17.90 6.22
CA ALA A 358 12.92 -17.12 5.14
C ALA A 358 12.46 -15.76 5.67
N TYR A 359 12.81 -14.71 4.96
CA TYR A 359 12.34 -13.37 5.33
C TYR A 359 10.82 -13.30 5.21
N ARG A 360 10.20 -12.57 6.10
CA ARG A 360 8.78 -12.23 6.06
C ARG A 360 8.65 -10.72 6.05
N GLN A 361 7.94 -10.18 5.09
CA GLN A 361 7.55 -8.77 5.11
C GLN A 361 6.59 -8.51 6.28
N THR A 362 6.33 -7.25 6.56
CA THR A 362 5.63 -6.82 7.76
C THR A 362 4.14 -7.18 7.82
N GLY A 363 3.55 -7.51 6.66
CA GLY A 363 2.10 -7.62 6.49
C GLY A 363 1.38 -6.26 6.44
N LEU A 364 2.12 -5.15 6.60
CA LEU A 364 1.64 -3.77 6.51
C LEU A 364 2.23 -3.02 5.30
N HIS A 365 2.81 -3.72 4.36
CA HIS A 365 3.43 -3.19 3.14
C HIS A 365 2.54 -3.44 1.94
N SER A 366 2.61 -2.61 0.91
CA SER A 366 1.94 -2.86 -0.37
C SER A 366 2.88 -3.30 -1.49
N ASN A 367 4.19 -3.02 -1.37
CA ASN A 367 5.18 -3.15 -2.46
C ASN A 367 4.81 -2.35 -3.71
N LEU A 368 3.96 -1.34 -3.58
CA LEU A 368 3.67 -0.38 -4.62
C LEU A 368 4.71 0.74 -4.59
N HIS A 369 5.05 1.30 -5.73
CA HIS A 369 5.99 2.42 -5.80
C HIS A 369 5.78 3.24 -7.06
N GLU A 370 6.36 4.41 -7.09
CA GLU A 370 6.39 5.23 -8.29
C GLU A 370 7.28 4.64 -9.38
N PHE A 371 6.73 4.48 -10.58
CA PHE A 371 7.49 4.11 -11.75
C PHE A 371 7.04 4.93 -12.96
N GLY A 372 7.92 5.75 -13.50
CA GLY A 372 7.54 6.72 -14.51
C GLY A 372 6.59 7.78 -13.96
N ALA A 373 5.42 7.89 -14.56
CA ALA A 373 4.34 8.73 -14.06
C ALA A 373 3.31 7.91 -13.25
N ALA A 374 3.42 6.58 -13.23
CA ALA A 374 2.56 5.73 -12.43
C ALA A 374 2.95 5.83 -10.95
N LYS A 375 1.99 6.12 -10.10
CA LYS A 375 2.19 6.25 -8.65
C LYS A 375 2.10 4.95 -7.88
N GLU A 376 1.41 3.98 -8.45
CA GLU A 376 1.16 2.67 -7.85
C GLU A 376 1.53 1.55 -8.83
N PHE A 377 2.82 1.29 -8.98
CA PHE A 377 3.32 0.16 -9.76
C PHE A 377 3.81 -0.96 -8.84
N ALA A 378 3.39 -2.20 -9.10
CA ALA A 378 3.84 -3.36 -8.33
C ALA A 378 5.34 -3.61 -8.52
N ARG A 379 6.12 -3.31 -7.51
CA ARG A 379 7.59 -3.34 -7.48
C ARG A 379 8.19 -4.64 -7.98
N TYR A 380 7.57 -5.76 -7.67
CA TYR A 380 8.01 -7.10 -8.03
C TYR A 380 7.12 -7.74 -9.10
N GLY A 381 6.51 -6.90 -9.96
CA GLY A 381 5.74 -7.30 -11.12
C GLY A 381 4.25 -7.49 -10.87
N SER A 382 3.45 -6.99 -11.80
CA SER A 382 2.00 -6.88 -11.64
C SER A 382 1.26 -8.21 -11.75
N THR A 383 1.79 -9.19 -12.52
CA THR A 383 1.12 -10.50 -12.65
C THR A 383 1.24 -11.33 -11.37
N LEU A 384 2.40 -11.35 -10.72
CA LEU A 384 2.64 -12.16 -9.52
C LEU A 384 2.31 -11.41 -8.23
N ALA A 385 2.61 -10.11 -8.16
CA ALA A 385 2.51 -9.29 -6.95
C ALA A 385 3.18 -9.99 -5.74
N LEU A 386 4.48 -10.30 -5.90
CA LEU A 386 5.24 -11.11 -4.95
C LEU A 386 5.52 -10.36 -3.66
N GLU A 387 5.47 -11.10 -2.55
CA GLU A 387 6.11 -10.72 -1.30
C GLU A 387 7.57 -11.19 -1.27
N LEU A 388 8.40 -10.44 -0.58
CA LEU A 388 9.81 -10.80 -0.39
C LEU A 388 9.94 -11.90 0.67
N SER A 389 10.03 -13.14 0.21
CA SER A 389 10.29 -14.32 1.05
C SER A 389 10.96 -15.39 0.21
N ASN A 390 12.13 -15.87 0.62
CA ASN A 390 12.91 -16.88 -0.14
C ASN A 390 13.08 -16.49 -1.63
N LEU A 391 13.33 -15.21 -1.91
CA LEU A 391 13.20 -14.65 -3.24
C LEU A 391 14.45 -13.84 -3.67
N ARG A 392 14.78 -13.90 -4.96
CA ARG A 392 15.71 -13.02 -5.67
C ARG A 392 15.00 -12.48 -6.90
N VAL A 393 14.94 -11.15 -7.02
CA VAL A 393 14.31 -10.46 -8.16
C VAL A 393 15.33 -9.55 -8.80
N THR A 394 15.52 -9.68 -10.11
CA THR A 394 16.21 -8.67 -10.92
C THR A 394 15.19 -7.94 -11.74
N THR A 395 15.19 -6.60 -11.67
CA THR A 395 14.29 -5.72 -12.41
C THR A 395 15.06 -4.84 -13.36
N LEU A 396 14.64 -4.77 -14.61
CA LEU A 396 15.14 -3.86 -15.65
C LEU A 396 13.96 -3.05 -16.19
N GLY A 397 14.10 -1.75 -16.25
CA GLY A 397 13.03 -0.87 -16.73
C GLY A 397 13.53 0.14 -17.75
N VAL A 398 12.68 0.44 -18.73
CA VAL A 398 12.87 1.53 -19.70
C VAL A 398 11.56 2.31 -19.78
N GLY A 399 11.65 3.61 -19.62
CA GLY A 399 10.47 4.50 -19.67
C GLY A 399 10.71 5.75 -20.49
N LEU A 400 9.61 6.33 -20.96
CA LEU A 400 9.57 7.58 -21.72
C LEU A 400 8.45 8.46 -21.20
N THR A 401 8.71 9.75 -21.06
CA THR A 401 7.66 10.76 -20.93
C THR A 401 7.10 11.07 -22.30
N ILE A 402 5.80 10.85 -22.50
CA ILE A 402 5.16 10.94 -23.83
C ILE A 402 4.44 12.27 -24.08
N LEU A 403 4.04 12.97 -23.04
CA LEU A 403 3.41 14.29 -23.08
C LEU A 403 4.07 15.16 -22.00
N LYS A 404 3.32 16.02 -21.28
CA LYS A 404 3.88 16.87 -20.22
C LYS A 404 4.13 16.10 -18.92
N ALA A 405 3.18 15.24 -18.53
CA ALA A 405 3.19 14.51 -17.26
C ALA A 405 2.85 13.02 -17.42
N SER A 406 2.66 12.54 -18.64
CA SER A 406 2.27 11.16 -18.96
C SER A 406 3.49 10.30 -19.31
N SER A 407 3.43 8.99 -19.08
CA SER A 407 4.53 8.09 -19.39
C SER A 407 4.09 6.75 -19.99
N VAL A 408 5.05 6.14 -20.69
CA VAL A 408 5.01 4.73 -21.13
C VAL A 408 6.25 4.06 -20.58
N ASP A 409 6.06 2.98 -19.84
CA ASP A 409 7.14 2.27 -19.17
C ASP A 409 7.05 0.77 -19.45
N LEU A 410 8.19 0.15 -19.74
CA LEU A 410 8.34 -1.29 -19.96
C LEU A 410 9.28 -1.84 -18.92
N VAL A 411 8.82 -2.82 -18.13
CA VAL A 411 9.57 -3.37 -17.01
C VAL A 411 9.67 -4.87 -17.13
N TYR A 412 10.89 -5.39 -17.07
CA TYR A 412 11.20 -6.80 -17.09
C TYR A 412 11.63 -7.26 -15.70
N HIS A 413 11.11 -8.41 -15.27
CA HIS A 413 11.47 -9.05 -14.00
C HIS A 413 11.97 -10.47 -14.24
N ARG A 414 13.02 -10.85 -13.52
CA ARG A 414 13.51 -12.22 -13.42
C ARG A 414 13.42 -12.69 -11.97
N TYR A 415 12.70 -13.78 -11.74
CA TYR A 415 12.42 -14.31 -10.41
C TYR A 415 13.11 -15.64 -10.17
N ARG A 416 13.71 -15.78 -8.99
CA ARG A 416 14.30 -17.04 -8.52
C ARG A 416 14.06 -17.18 -7.03
N GLN A 417 13.81 -18.40 -6.56
CA GLN A 417 13.93 -18.70 -5.13
C GLN A 417 15.40 -18.66 -4.73
N ALA A 418 15.67 -18.30 -3.48
CA ALA A 418 17.02 -18.40 -2.92
C ALA A 418 17.39 -19.86 -2.67
N GLU A 419 16.44 -20.67 -2.19
CA GLU A 419 16.52 -22.14 -2.07
C GLU A 419 15.23 -22.76 -2.60
N PRO A 420 15.27 -23.98 -3.22
CA PRO A 420 14.06 -24.64 -3.68
C PRO A 420 13.06 -24.85 -2.54
N ALA A 421 11.81 -24.44 -2.74
CA ALA A 421 10.72 -24.62 -1.79
C ALA A 421 9.41 -24.84 -2.55
N THR A 422 8.46 -25.48 -1.91
CA THR A 422 7.13 -25.72 -2.46
C THR A 422 6.21 -24.51 -2.37
N GLU A 423 6.53 -23.58 -1.49
CA GLU A 423 5.74 -22.39 -1.21
C GLU A 423 6.34 -21.13 -1.85
N MET A 424 5.47 -20.22 -2.25
CA MET A 424 5.79 -18.89 -2.72
C MET A 424 4.75 -17.93 -2.17
N ARG A 425 5.20 -16.86 -1.51
CA ARG A 425 4.29 -15.82 -1.02
C ARG A 425 4.00 -14.83 -2.14
N ALA A 426 2.75 -14.73 -2.53
CA ALA A 426 2.30 -13.85 -3.59
C ALA A 426 0.84 -13.45 -3.40
N ALA A 427 0.55 -12.16 -3.54
CA ALA A 427 -0.80 -11.63 -3.33
C ALA A 427 -1.84 -12.15 -4.36
N ARG A 428 -1.39 -12.49 -5.58
CA ARG A 428 -2.28 -12.94 -6.68
C ARG A 428 -2.11 -14.41 -7.05
N PHE A 429 -1.31 -15.17 -6.28
CA PHE A 429 -0.84 -16.46 -6.73
C PHE A 429 -0.82 -17.48 -5.60
N ALA A 430 -1.71 -18.44 -5.65
CA ALA A 430 -1.67 -19.62 -4.79
C ALA A 430 -1.32 -20.84 -5.66
N SER A 431 -0.05 -21.10 -5.93
CA SER A 431 0.39 -22.29 -6.64
C SER A 431 1.51 -22.97 -5.86
N GLU A 432 1.38 -24.26 -5.67
CA GLU A 432 2.47 -25.07 -5.15
C GLU A 432 3.56 -25.21 -6.21
N LEU A 433 4.78 -24.96 -5.80
CA LEU A 433 5.97 -25.23 -6.59
C LEU A 433 6.45 -26.66 -6.32
N THR A 434 7.32 -27.17 -7.18
CA THR A 434 7.82 -28.56 -7.04
C THR A 434 8.78 -28.77 -5.87
N GLY A 435 9.39 -27.68 -5.35
CA GLY A 435 10.48 -27.76 -4.37
C GLY A 435 11.79 -28.33 -4.93
N LEU A 436 11.92 -28.51 -6.25
CA LEU A 436 13.08 -29.12 -6.88
C LEU A 436 13.99 -28.12 -7.64
N ALA A 437 13.45 -27.00 -8.05
CA ALA A 437 14.14 -25.98 -8.83
C ALA A 437 13.90 -24.57 -8.26
N THR A 438 14.86 -23.68 -8.46
CA THR A 438 14.77 -22.29 -7.99
C THR A 438 14.21 -21.33 -9.02
N ASP A 439 14.11 -21.70 -10.28
CA ASP A 439 13.67 -20.83 -11.36
C ASP A 439 12.14 -20.65 -11.33
N ILE A 440 11.68 -19.53 -10.76
CA ILE A 440 10.26 -19.14 -10.76
C ILE A 440 9.84 -18.69 -12.17
N GLY A 441 10.69 -17.96 -12.91
CA GLY A 441 10.35 -17.48 -14.24
C GLY A 441 10.66 -16.02 -14.49
N SER A 442 9.93 -15.43 -15.44
CA SER A 442 10.11 -14.02 -15.82
C SER A 442 8.79 -13.32 -16.11
N GLY A 443 8.73 -12.03 -15.78
CA GLY A 443 7.62 -11.13 -16.04
C GLY A 443 7.99 -10.00 -16.98
N LEU A 444 7.00 -9.46 -17.68
CA LEU A 444 7.13 -8.26 -18.50
C LEU A 444 5.86 -7.43 -18.34
N ASP A 445 6.01 -6.20 -17.89
CA ASP A 445 4.93 -5.25 -17.62
C ASP A 445 5.06 -4.06 -18.55
N LEU A 446 3.97 -3.69 -19.22
CA LEU A 446 3.79 -2.44 -19.94
C LEU A 446 2.83 -1.58 -19.14
N VAL A 447 3.29 -0.40 -18.74
CA VAL A 447 2.54 0.57 -17.94
C VAL A 447 2.34 1.84 -18.75
N LEU A 448 1.11 2.30 -18.81
CA LEU A 448 0.70 3.54 -19.44
C LEU A 448 0.05 4.42 -18.38
N THR A 449 0.55 5.63 -18.22
CA THR A 449 -0.03 6.59 -17.28
C THR A 449 -0.31 7.89 -17.99
N PHE A 450 -1.53 8.36 -17.88
CA PHE A 450 -1.97 9.64 -18.44
C PHE A 450 -2.33 10.59 -17.30
N LEU A 451 -1.57 11.70 -17.20
CA LEU A 451 -1.65 12.69 -16.14
C LEU A 451 -1.70 14.14 -16.66
N GLU A 452 -2.27 14.39 -17.82
CA GLU A 452 -2.32 15.71 -18.43
C GLU A 452 -3.36 16.66 -17.81
N SER A 453 -4.27 16.11 -17.03
CA SER A 453 -5.29 16.85 -16.30
C SER A 453 -4.99 16.82 -14.80
N GLU A 454 -5.15 17.95 -14.12
CA GLU A 454 -5.02 18.02 -12.65
C GLU A 454 -6.09 17.22 -11.91
N ARG A 455 -7.22 16.92 -12.58
CA ARG A 455 -8.37 16.22 -11.99
C ARG A 455 -8.52 14.78 -12.45
N VAL A 456 -7.88 14.40 -13.56
CA VAL A 456 -8.08 13.08 -14.17
C VAL A 456 -6.76 12.35 -14.26
N GLU A 457 -6.73 11.17 -13.66
CA GLU A 457 -5.65 10.20 -13.77
C GLU A 457 -6.17 8.94 -14.46
N LEU A 458 -5.42 8.43 -15.45
CA LEU A 458 -5.69 7.13 -16.05
C LEU A 458 -4.41 6.30 -16.03
N ASN A 459 -4.50 5.12 -15.44
CA ASN A 459 -3.44 4.12 -15.43
C ASN A 459 -3.90 2.87 -16.16
N ALA A 460 -3.05 2.30 -16.98
CA ALA A 460 -3.28 1.00 -17.63
C ALA A 460 -2.02 0.15 -17.56
N THR A 461 -2.16 -1.08 -17.07
CA THR A 461 -1.08 -2.05 -16.99
C THR A 461 -1.45 -3.30 -17.76
N VAL A 462 -0.54 -3.75 -18.63
CA VAL A 462 -0.63 -5.05 -19.30
C VAL A 462 0.62 -5.84 -18.95
N SER A 463 0.44 -6.97 -18.31
CA SER A 463 1.52 -7.80 -17.78
C SER A 463 1.44 -9.23 -18.29
N THR A 464 2.61 -9.84 -18.47
CA THR A 464 2.72 -11.28 -18.77
C THR A 464 3.79 -11.91 -17.92
N PHE A 465 3.51 -13.10 -17.40
CA PHE A 465 4.46 -13.91 -16.67
C PHE A 465 4.63 -15.26 -17.37
N ARG A 466 5.87 -15.72 -17.51
CA ARG A 466 6.24 -17.04 -18.01
C ARG A 466 6.80 -17.87 -16.85
N ALA A 467 6.12 -18.97 -16.51
CA ALA A 467 6.53 -19.89 -15.46
C ALA A 467 7.87 -20.56 -15.77
N GLY A 468 8.74 -20.64 -14.77
CA GLY A 468 10.04 -21.31 -14.81
C GLY A 468 9.97 -22.77 -14.37
N GLU A 469 11.13 -23.40 -14.20
CA GLU A 469 11.26 -24.82 -13.84
C GLU A 469 10.66 -25.17 -12.48
N ALA A 470 10.61 -24.22 -11.55
CA ALA A 470 9.99 -24.42 -10.23
C ALA A 470 8.53 -24.84 -10.30
N PHE A 471 7.82 -24.53 -11.39
CA PHE A 471 6.43 -24.90 -11.63
C PHE A 471 6.25 -26.32 -12.24
N GLY A 472 7.32 -27.08 -12.44
CA GLY A 472 7.27 -28.44 -12.93
C GLY A 472 6.54 -28.58 -14.27
N ALA A 473 5.41 -29.28 -14.29
CA ALA A 473 4.61 -29.49 -15.49
C ALA A 473 4.03 -28.20 -16.11
N LEU A 474 3.92 -27.13 -15.36
CA LEU A 474 3.47 -25.83 -15.82
C LEU A 474 4.62 -24.95 -16.34
N ALA A 475 5.86 -25.42 -16.33
CA ALA A 475 7.01 -24.68 -16.83
C ALA A 475 6.79 -24.26 -18.30
N GLY A 476 7.10 -23.00 -18.60
CA GLY A 476 6.87 -22.39 -19.91
C GLY A 476 5.45 -21.86 -20.15
N ARG A 477 4.47 -22.17 -19.30
CA ARG A 477 3.11 -21.61 -19.37
C ARG A 477 3.15 -20.10 -19.19
N ARG A 478 2.28 -19.41 -19.91
CA ARG A 478 2.18 -17.95 -19.86
C ARG A 478 0.88 -17.54 -19.19
N TYR A 479 0.99 -16.59 -18.30
CA TYR A 479 -0.10 -15.93 -17.56
C TYR A 479 -0.15 -14.46 -17.93
N ARG A 480 -1.34 -13.89 -18.01
CA ARG A 480 -1.55 -12.51 -18.41
C ARG A 480 -2.39 -11.78 -17.37
N TYR A 481 -2.01 -10.59 -17.08
CA TYR A 481 -2.74 -9.67 -16.21
C TYR A 481 -2.96 -8.36 -16.94
N GLY A 482 -4.10 -7.74 -16.74
CA GLY A 482 -4.43 -6.42 -17.23
C GLY A 482 -5.20 -5.66 -16.19
N ALA A 483 -4.85 -4.41 -15.98
CA ALA A 483 -5.56 -3.50 -15.09
C ALA A 483 -5.75 -2.15 -15.77
N VAL A 484 -6.88 -1.51 -15.48
CA VAL A 484 -7.16 -0.11 -15.83
C VAL A 484 -7.75 0.56 -14.62
N SER A 485 -7.19 1.71 -14.26
CA SER A 485 -7.67 2.59 -13.20
C SER A 485 -7.97 3.97 -13.77
N ILE A 486 -9.12 4.51 -13.46
CA ILE A 486 -9.53 5.88 -13.80
C ILE A 486 -9.91 6.56 -12.51
N ARG A 487 -9.28 7.69 -12.20
CA ARG A 487 -9.54 8.50 -11.02
C ARG A 487 -9.92 9.92 -11.45
N VAL A 488 -10.95 10.48 -10.82
CA VAL A 488 -11.43 11.84 -11.05
C VAL A 488 -11.58 12.54 -9.72
N GLY A 489 -10.70 13.50 -9.45
CA GLY A 489 -10.72 14.31 -8.23
C GLY A 489 -11.62 15.55 -8.35
N PHE A 490 -12.16 16.02 -7.23
CA PHE A 490 -12.99 17.23 -7.12
C PHE A 490 -12.79 17.97 -5.80
#